data_9d74df504c545b1d1f5b4b7186820188
#
_entry.id   9d74df504c545b1d1f5b4b7186820188
#
_cell.length_a   1.000
_cell.length_b   1.000
_cell.length_c   1.000
_cell.angle_alpha   90.00
_cell.angle_beta   90.00
_cell.angle_gamma   90.00
#
_symmetry.space_group_name_H-M   'P 1'
#
loop_
_entity.id
_entity.type
_entity.pdbx_description
1 polymer ?
#
loop_
_entity_poly.entity_id
_entity_poly.type
_entity_poly.pdbx_seq_one_letter_code
_entity_poly.pdbx_strand_id
1 'polypeptide(L)'
;MANSDNVIRAGLTPKLRDIPNLVNTLTYAAAPASRHRVKPLPFSVSLASTLYDPPIPEFSVVNTTLTPGQTEGHHAIDGPSIAIVASGKGKLLWSSGSLDVMRGEAIFVGANTAIDLFAVGEEDEKLEIYRAFVEV
;
A
#
# COMPACT_ATOMS: atom_id res chain seq x y z
N MET A 1 8.43 6.26 1.82
CA MET A 1 9.31 7.14 1.01
C MET A 1 9.86 6.30 -0.11
N ALA A 2 9.62 6.70 -1.35
CA ALA A 2 10.16 5.99 -2.50
C ALA A 2 11.69 5.99 -2.47
N ASN A 3 12.31 4.90 -2.87
CA ASN A 3 13.76 4.78 -2.98
C ASN A 3 14.17 5.23 -4.38
N SER A 4 14.27 6.53 -4.58
CA SER A 4 14.70 7.12 -5.85
C SER A 4 16.13 7.64 -5.76
N ASP A 5 16.84 7.65 -6.86
CA ASP A 5 18.22 8.14 -7.00
C ASP A 5 18.31 9.63 -7.37
N ASN A 6 17.18 10.24 -7.74
CA ASN A 6 17.05 11.66 -8.04
C ASN A 6 16.69 12.53 -6.84
N VAL A 7 17.24 12.25 -5.67
CA VAL A 7 16.93 12.96 -4.42
C VAL A 7 17.82 14.19 -4.28
N ILE A 8 17.23 15.38 -4.22
CA ILE A 8 17.90 16.64 -3.84
C ILE A 8 17.73 16.86 -2.33
N ARG A 9 18.83 17.15 -1.63
CA ARG A 9 18.84 17.32 -0.18
C ARG A 9 19.24 18.73 0.21
N ALA A 10 18.50 19.32 1.15
CA ALA A 10 18.82 20.64 1.74
C ALA A 10 18.84 20.62 3.28
N GLY A 11 18.35 19.57 3.89
CA GLY A 11 18.17 19.46 5.34
C GLY A 11 19.26 18.71 6.09
N LEU A 12 18.96 18.33 7.32
CA LEU A 12 19.84 17.65 8.29
C LEU A 12 20.34 16.28 7.76
N THR A 13 21.44 16.30 7.05
CA THR A 13 22.05 15.09 6.46
C THR A 13 23.57 15.29 6.32
N PRO A 14 24.38 14.22 6.53
CA PRO A 14 25.80 14.24 6.23
C PRO A 14 26.10 14.12 4.72
N LYS A 15 25.08 13.80 3.89
CA LYS A 15 25.23 13.68 2.44
C LYS A 15 25.25 15.05 1.77
N LEU A 16 25.68 15.10 0.51
CA LEU A 16 25.71 16.31 -0.29
C LEU A 16 24.35 17.04 -0.24
N ARG A 17 24.41 18.32 0.05
CA ARG A 17 23.26 19.23 0.03
C ARG A 17 23.35 20.12 -1.19
N ASP A 18 22.29 20.20 -1.95
CA ASP A 18 22.18 21.04 -3.15
C ASP A 18 20.98 21.98 -3.03
N ILE A 19 21.17 23.03 -2.24
CA ILE A 19 20.13 24.02 -1.94
C ILE A 19 19.71 24.79 -3.20
N PRO A 20 20.64 25.25 -4.10
CA PRO A 20 20.25 25.96 -5.31
C PRO A 20 19.32 25.14 -6.21
N ASN A 21 19.66 23.87 -6.48
CA ASN A 21 18.80 23.01 -7.30
C ASN A 21 17.47 22.71 -6.60
N LEU A 22 17.45 22.48 -5.28
CA LEU A 22 16.20 22.31 -4.57
C LEU A 22 15.29 23.52 -4.75
N VAL A 23 15.79 24.75 -4.55
CA VAL A 23 14.99 25.96 -4.67
C VAL A 23 14.48 26.16 -6.11
N ASN A 24 15.32 25.89 -7.11
CA ASN A 24 14.96 26.02 -8.53
C ASN A 24 13.91 24.99 -8.99
N THR A 25 13.82 23.84 -8.35
CA THR A 25 12.86 22.77 -8.70
C THR A 25 11.55 22.88 -7.93
N LEU A 26 11.45 23.75 -6.92
CA LEU A 26 10.21 23.92 -6.17
C LEU A 26 9.12 24.51 -7.06
N THR A 27 7.96 23.87 -7.05
CA THR A 27 6.73 24.42 -7.61
C THR A 27 5.93 25.05 -6.49
N TYR A 28 5.74 26.38 -6.54
CA TYR A 28 4.98 27.12 -5.51
C TYR A 28 3.46 27.05 -5.79
N ALA A 29 2.94 25.84 -6.02
CA ALA A 29 1.53 25.62 -6.28
C ALA A 29 0.74 25.51 -4.96
N ALA A 30 0.30 26.64 -4.42
CA ALA A 30 -0.60 26.65 -3.29
C ALA A 30 -2.01 26.19 -3.70
N ALA A 31 -2.58 25.25 -2.94
CA ALA A 31 -3.92 24.75 -3.17
C ALA A 31 -4.57 24.28 -1.85
N PRO A 32 -5.92 24.19 -1.79
CA PRO A 32 -6.60 23.58 -0.66
C PRO A 32 -6.12 22.15 -0.41
N ALA A 33 -6.09 21.71 0.84
CA ALA A 33 -5.66 20.35 1.23
C ALA A 33 -6.38 19.24 0.45
N SER A 34 -7.65 19.44 0.10
CA SER A 34 -8.45 18.51 -0.70
C SER A 34 -7.88 18.23 -2.09
N ARG A 35 -7.10 19.16 -2.67
CA ARG A 35 -6.45 18.97 -3.97
C ARG A 35 -5.23 18.05 -3.87
N HIS A 36 -4.61 18.00 -2.71
CA HIS A 36 -3.41 17.19 -2.45
C HIS A 36 -3.74 15.81 -1.86
N ARG A 37 -5.01 15.57 -1.59
CA ARG A 37 -5.46 14.28 -1.07
C ARG A 37 -5.66 13.30 -2.23
N VAL A 38 -4.99 12.15 -2.17
CA VAL A 38 -5.27 11.01 -3.06
C VAL A 38 -6.70 10.55 -2.80
N LYS A 39 -7.53 10.52 -3.84
CA LYS A 39 -8.92 10.07 -3.72
C LYS A 39 -8.95 8.55 -3.71
N PRO A 40 -9.68 7.93 -2.76
CA PRO A 40 -9.87 6.49 -2.75
C PRO A 40 -10.68 6.04 -3.96
N LEU A 41 -10.28 4.93 -4.57
CA LEU A 41 -10.96 4.27 -5.68
C LEU A 41 -11.32 2.84 -5.26
N PRO A 42 -12.40 2.25 -5.79
CA PRO A 42 -12.66 0.82 -5.61
C PRO A 42 -11.51 -0.01 -6.20
N PHE A 43 -11.02 -1.00 -5.45
CA PHE A 43 -10.02 -1.95 -5.95
C PHE A 43 -10.66 -3.26 -6.42
N SER A 44 -11.75 -3.64 -5.79
CA SER A 44 -12.49 -4.87 -6.07
C SER A 44 -13.99 -4.62 -6.11
N VAL A 45 -14.74 -5.64 -6.51
CA VAL A 45 -16.21 -5.61 -6.57
C VAL A 45 -16.84 -5.56 -5.17
N SER A 46 -16.18 -6.12 -4.17
CA SER A 46 -16.72 -6.27 -2.81
C SER A 46 -16.73 -4.98 -1.99
N LEU A 47 -16.07 -3.92 -2.44
CA LEU A 47 -15.86 -2.66 -1.71
C LEU A 47 -15.11 -2.80 -0.36
N ALA A 48 -14.62 -3.98 0.00
CA ALA A 48 -13.81 -4.19 1.18
C ALA A 48 -12.37 -3.68 0.99
N SER A 49 -11.96 -3.51 -0.27
CA SER A 49 -10.65 -3.02 -0.68
C SER A 49 -10.73 -1.68 -1.39
N THR A 50 -9.90 -0.75 -0.97
CA THR A 50 -9.82 0.62 -1.47
C THR A 50 -8.42 0.89 -2.00
N LEU A 51 -8.33 1.34 -3.26
CA LEU A 51 -7.08 1.73 -3.91
C LEU A 51 -6.76 3.20 -3.66
N TYR A 52 -5.55 3.48 -3.26
CA TYR A 52 -4.93 4.80 -3.23
C TYR A 52 -3.82 4.82 -4.26
N ASP A 53 -4.11 5.47 -5.39
CA ASP A 53 -3.21 5.59 -6.53
C ASP A 53 -2.73 7.05 -6.64
N PRO A 54 -1.56 7.38 -6.08
CA PRO A 54 -0.98 8.72 -6.21
C PRO A 54 -0.50 8.97 -7.65
N PRO A 55 -0.36 10.25 -8.08
CA PRO A 55 0.08 10.59 -9.44
C PRO A 55 1.61 10.41 -9.60
N ILE A 56 2.12 9.26 -9.20
CA ILE A 56 3.53 8.85 -9.31
C ILE A 56 3.58 7.37 -9.68
N PRO A 57 4.50 6.93 -10.54
CA PRO A 57 4.56 5.53 -11.00
C PRO A 57 5.22 4.57 -9.99
N GLU A 58 5.82 5.09 -8.92
CA GLU A 58 6.66 4.31 -8.02
C GLU A 58 5.88 3.32 -7.15
N PHE A 59 4.63 3.62 -6.80
CA PHE A 59 3.79 2.71 -6.02
C PHE A 59 2.33 3.12 -5.97
N SER A 60 1.46 2.15 -5.73
CA SER A 60 0.09 2.31 -5.29
C SER A 60 -0.16 1.52 -4.01
N VAL A 61 -1.20 1.85 -3.27
CA VAL A 61 -1.54 1.18 -2.00
C VAL A 61 -3.00 0.75 -1.99
N VAL A 62 -3.24 -0.51 -1.66
CA VAL A 62 -4.58 -1.03 -1.34
C VAL A 62 -4.72 -1.16 0.17
N ASN A 63 -5.78 -0.57 0.71
CA ASN A 63 -6.26 -0.86 2.07
C ASN A 63 -7.43 -1.84 1.97
N THR A 64 -7.37 -2.92 2.72
CA THR A 64 -8.43 -3.92 2.84
C THR A 64 -8.85 -4.02 4.29
N THR A 65 -10.16 -3.92 4.55
CA THR A 65 -10.74 -4.07 5.88
C THR A 65 -11.84 -5.12 5.84
N LEU A 66 -11.65 -6.21 6.59
CA LEU A 66 -12.59 -7.35 6.66
C LEU A 66 -13.07 -7.54 8.09
N THR A 67 -14.36 -7.79 8.24
CA THR A 67 -14.91 -8.35 9.49
C THR A 67 -14.72 -9.85 9.54
N PRO A 68 -14.67 -10.49 10.72
CA PRO A 68 -14.52 -11.93 10.85
C PRO A 68 -15.50 -12.71 9.97
N GLY A 69 -14.99 -13.73 9.29
CA GLY A 69 -15.74 -14.55 8.33
C GLY A 69 -15.85 -13.98 6.91
N GLN A 70 -15.42 -12.73 6.69
CA GLN A 70 -15.36 -12.17 5.34
C GLN A 70 -14.10 -12.58 4.59
N THR A 71 -14.25 -12.66 3.26
CA THR A 71 -13.16 -12.95 2.32
C THR A 71 -13.07 -11.85 1.26
N GLU A 72 -11.86 -11.55 0.84
CA GLU A 72 -11.57 -10.60 -0.23
C GLU A 72 -10.49 -11.13 -1.16
N GLY A 73 -10.77 -11.15 -2.46
CA GLY A 73 -9.81 -11.56 -3.48
C GLY A 73 -9.08 -10.37 -4.09
N HIS A 74 -7.76 -10.43 -4.11
CA HIS A 74 -6.92 -9.53 -4.88
C HIS A 74 -6.43 -10.25 -6.14
N HIS A 75 -6.72 -9.67 -7.30
CA HIS A 75 -6.20 -10.19 -8.57
C HIS A 75 -4.67 -10.16 -8.60
N ALA A 76 -4.09 -10.95 -9.50
CA ALA A 76 -2.67 -10.94 -9.74
C ALA A 76 -2.22 -9.56 -10.25
N ILE A 77 -1.15 -9.03 -9.66
CA ILE A 77 -0.49 -7.80 -10.07
C ILE A 77 0.81 -8.20 -10.76
N ASP A 78 1.17 -7.56 -11.86
CA ASP A 78 2.36 -7.91 -12.64
C ASP A 78 3.68 -7.52 -11.96
N GLY A 79 3.63 -6.64 -10.98
CA GLY A 79 4.76 -6.28 -10.12
C GLY A 79 4.74 -6.96 -8.74
N PRO A 80 5.85 -6.89 -8.00
CA PRO A 80 5.92 -7.36 -6.62
C PRO A 80 5.14 -6.44 -5.69
N SER A 81 4.74 -6.97 -4.53
CA SER A 81 4.04 -6.19 -3.51
C SER A 81 4.44 -6.59 -2.08
N ILE A 82 4.24 -5.66 -1.16
CA ILE A 82 4.43 -5.88 0.28
C ILE A 82 3.12 -5.56 0.98
N ALA A 83 2.62 -6.51 1.76
CA ALA A 83 1.44 -6.34 2.60
C ALA A 83 1.85 -6.22 4.07
N ILE A 84 1.21 -5.32 4.81
CA ILE A 84 1.40 -5.14 6.26
C ILE A 84 0.06 -5.32 6.94
N VAL A 85 0.01 -6.19 7.94
CA VAL A 85 -1.17 -6.39 8.78
C VAL A 85 -1.18 -5.32 9.87
N ALA A 86 -2.08 -4.35 9.76
CA ALA A 86 -2.20 -3.24 10.71
C ALA A 86 -3.01 -3.63 11.95
N SER A 87 -4.06 -4.45 11.79
CA SER A 87 -4.87 -4.95 12.89
C SER A 87 -5.47 -6.31 12.58
N GLY A 88 -5.93 -7.01 13.62
CA GLY A 88 -6.61 -8.29 13.53
C GLY A 88 -5.71 -9.45 13.17
N LYS A 89 -6.35 -10.54 12.76
CA LYS A 89 -5.73 -11.79 12.31
C LYS A 89 -6.57 -12.44 11.23
N GLY A 90 -5.93 -13.28 10.41
CA GLY A 90 -6.60 -13.93 9.30
C GLY A 90 -5.74 -14.95 8.60
N LYS A 91 -6.14 -15.26 7.38
CA LYS A 91 -5.39 -16.12 6.46
C LYS A 91 -5.21 -15.40 5.12
N LEU A 92 -4.02 -15.55 4.58
CA LEU A 92 -3.69 -15.20 3.20
C LEU A 92 -3.54 -16.52 2.44
N LEU A 93 -4.29 -16.68 1.36
CA LEU A 93 -4.30 -17.88 0.54
C LEU A 93 -3.82 -17.52 -0.87
N TRP A 94 -3.16 -18.47 -1.52
CA TRP A 94 -2.79 -18.41 -2.94
C TRP A 94 -2.87 -19.80 -3.56
N SER A 95 -2.69 -19.95 -4.84
CA SER A 95 -2.90 -21.18 -5.59
C SER A 95 -2.22 -22.43 -5.03
N SER A 96 -1.08 -22.27 -4.33
CA SER A 96 -0.25 -23.39 -3.86
C SER A 96 -0.11 -23.45 -2.33
N GLY A 97 -0.79 -22.59 -1.56
CA GLY A 97 -0.67 -22.60 -0.11
C GLY A 97 -1.47 -21.53 0.62
N SER A 98 -1.23 -21.47 1.91
CA SER A 98 -1.84 -20.48 2.80
C SER A 98 -0.86 -20.09 3.91
N LEU A 99 -1.05 -18.90 4.46
CA LEU A 99 -0.30 -18.35 5.57
C LEU A 99 -1.28 -17.76 6.59
N ASP A 100 -1.15 -18.14 7.86
CA ASP A 100 -1.83 -17.41 8.93
C ASP A 100 -1.14 -16.07 9.13
N VAL A 101 -1.92 -15.01 9.26
CA VAL A 101 -1.40 -13.64 9.38
C VAL A 101 -1.97 -12.95 10.59
N MET A 102 -1.14 -12.14 11.26
CA MET A 102 -1.54 -11.38 12.43
C MET A 102 -0.92 -9.97 12.44
N ARG A 103 -1.47 -9.12 13.28
CA ARG A 103 -1.00 -7.74 13.44
C ARG A 103 0.51 -7.63 13.59
N GLY A 104 1.13 -6.76 12.82
CA GLY A 104 2.55 -6.44 12.84
C GLY A 104 3.38 -7.23 11.82
N GLU A 105 2.80 -8.23 11.16
CA GLU A 105 3.49 -8.99 10.12
C GLU A 105 3.57 -8.23 8.81
N ALA A 106 4.71 -8.38 8.13
CA ALA A 106 4.96 -7.89 6.79
C ALA A 106 5.19 -9.08 5.85
N ILE A 107 4.43 -9.13 4.76
CA ILE A 107 4.38 -10.26 3.83
C ILE A 107 4.81 -9.77 2.44
N PHE A 108 5.78 -10.44 1.84
CA PHE A 108 6.14 -10.23 0.44
C PHE A 108 5.26 -11.12 -0.44
N VAL A 109 4.65 -10.53 -1.47
CA VAL A 109 3.88 -11.22 -2.49
C VAL A 109 4.57 -11.03 -3.83
N GLY A 110 4.99 -12.12 -4.46
CA GLY A 110 5.66 -12.10 -5.77
C GLY A 110 4.74 -11.58 -6.88
N ALA A 111 5.34 -11.09 -7.96
CA ALA A 111 4.61 -10.69 -9.16
C ALA A 111 3.72 -11.83 -9.69
N ASN A 112 2.62 -11.47 -10.33
CA ASN A 112 1.65 -12.40 -10.94
C ASN A 112 1.03 -13.41 -9.96
N THR A 113 0.96 -13.05 -8.67
CA THR A 113 0.33 -13.89 -7.64
C THR A 113 -0.99 -13.29 -7.19
N ALA A 114 -2.10 -13.96 -7.51
CA ALA A 114 -3.39 -13.67 -6.93
C ALA A 114 -3.45 -14.19 -5.49
N ILE A 115 -4.09 -13.43 -4.61
CA ILE A 115 -4.26 -13.80 -3.20
C ILE A 115 -5.69 -13.60 -2.75
N ASP A 116 -6.15 -14.47 -1.84
CA ASP A 116 -7.39 -14.29 -1.11
C ASP A 116 -7.08 -14.02 0.36
N LEU A 117 -7.76 -13.05 0.93
CA LEU A 117 -7.67 -12.68 2.33
C LEU A 117 -8.93 -13.16 3.05
N PHE A 118 -8.77 -13.80 4.19
CA PHE A 118 -9.86 -14.27 5.02
C PHE A 118 -9.66 -13.78 6.46
N ALA A 119 -10.62 -13.03 7.00
CA ALA A 119 -10.57 -12.54 8.36
C ALA A 119 -11.02 -13.62 9.37
N VAL A 120 -10.23 -13.79 10.43
CA VAL A 120 -10.50 -14.70 11.55
C VAL A 120 -10.51 -13.88 12.83
N GLY A 121 -11.41 -14.17 13.75
CA GLY A 121 -11.42 -13.49 15.06
C GLY A 121 -12.83 -13.39 15.65
N GLU A 122 -12.94 -12.58 16.70
CA GLU A 122 -14.21 -12.24 17.33
C GLU A 122 -14.89 -11.08 16.59
N GLU A 123 -16.17 -10.85 16.85
CA GLU A 123 -17.05 -9.96 16.07
C GLU A 123 -16.52 -8.53 15.91
N ASP A 124 -15.77 -8.03 16.88
CA ASP A 124 -15.19 -6.67 16.86
C ASP A 124 -13.75 -6.60 16.33
N GLU A 125 -13.11 -7.73 16.03
CA GLU A 125 -11.70 -7.80 15.62
C GLU A 125 -11.56 -7.79 14.09
N LYS A 126 -11.47 -6.59 13.50
CA LYS A 126 -11.31 -6.47 12.05
C LYS A 126 -9.88 -6.76 11.61
N LEU A 127 -9.75 -7.52 10.53
CA LEU A 127 -8.50 -7.66 9.80
C LEU A 127 -8.31 -6.43 8.90
N GLU A 128 -7.25 -5.67 9.13
CA GLU A 128 -6.88 -4.53 8.31
C GLU A 128 -5.48 -4.74 7.74
N ILE A 129 -5.38 -4.68 6.40
CA ILE A 129 -4.16 -4.91 5.66
C ILE A 129 -3.93 -3.75 4.69
N TYR A 130 -2.69 -3.26 4.65
CA TYR A 130 -2.19 -2.34 3.63
C TYR A 130 -1.23 -3.07 2.72
N ARG A 131 -1.50 -3.09 1.42
CA ARG A 131 -0.66 -3.71 0.39
C ARG A 131 -0.14 -2.64 -0.56
N ALA A 132 1.18 -2.38 -0.50
CA ALA A 132 1.86 -1.51 -1.46
C ALA A 132 2.39 -2.35 -2.62
N PHE A 133 2.22 -1.85 -3.84
CA PHE A 133 2.65 -2.54 -5.06
C PHE A 133 3.11 -1.54 -6.13
N VAL A 134 3.80 -2.05 -7.12
CA VAL A 134 4.15 -1.34 -8.35
C VAL A 134 3.65 -2.19 -9.52
N GLU A 135 3.10 -1.54 -10.55
CA GLU A 135 2.82 -2.15 -11.85
C GLU A 135 4.03 -1.91 -12.77
N VAL A 136 4.47 -2.95 -13.46
CA VAL A 136 5.69 -2.93 -14.30
C VAL A 136 5.33 -2.97 -15.78
#